data_00369478300e2e267e0c9c7690acf786
#
_entry.id   00369478300e2e267e0c9c7690acf786
#
_cell.length_a   1.000
_cell.length_b   1.000
_cell.length_c   1.000
_cell.angle_alpha   90.00
_cell.angle_beta   90.00
_cell.angle_gamma   90.00
#
_symmetry.space_group_name_H-M   'P 1'
#
loop_
_entity.id
_entity.type
_entity.pdbx_description
1 polymer ?
#
loop_
_entity_poly.entity_id
_entity_poly.type
_entity_poly.pdbx_seq_one_letter_code
_entity_poly.pdbx_strand_id
1 'polypeptide(L)'
;PDGIMGANHVILADDMLTIVSEPCHILPSRVKGTSFEKHPFFEGSSIRKIGSTYYFIYSSSKGHELCYATSPYPDRAFVYGGTIVSNGDVGYQGRRERDRLNATGTNHGSIERINGQWYVFYHRNTHKSAYSRQACAESIEIWSDGSIPQVEMTSQGIGRSLEADRSYPASICCNLYSGLMPHIGNGVIKKSIPFIAEEDGRQIVVATNKTRIVYKYFDLADGEYILTMRCKSGGSGKLSVQTGLDEAIASTKPSKTW
;
A
#
# COMPACT_ATOMS: atom_id res chain seq x y z
N PRO A 1 1.79 -33.75 -9.69
CA PRO A 1 1.82 -32.54 -10.48
C PRO A 1 1.17 -31.45 -9.64
N ASP A 2 1.88 -30.34 -9.44
CA ASP A 2 1.39 -29.23 -8.58
C ASP A 2 0.23 -28.45 -9.27
N GLY A 3 -0.28 -28.93 -10.39
CA GLY A 3 -1.36 -28.31 -11.16
C GLY A 3 -0.97 -26.92 -11.68
N ILE A 4 -1.98 -26.09 -11.95
CA ILE A 4 -1.83 -24.71 -12.39
C ILE A 4 -1.76 -23.72 -11.21
N MET A 5 -1.64 -24.20 -9.98
CA MET A 5 -1.54 -23.34 -8.80
C MET A 5 -0.18 -22.67 -8.75
N GLY A 6 -0.15 -21.38 -8.35
CA GLY A 6 1.06 -20.55 -8.28
C GLY A 6 1.21 -19.62 -9.48
N ALA A 7 2.38 -19.00 -9.59
CA ALA A 7 2.71 -18.09 -10.69
C ALA A 7 3.09 -18.89 -11.94
N ASN A 8 2.28 -18.82 -12.97
CA ASN A 8 2.48 -19.53 -14.23
C ASN A 8 2.68 -18.54 -15.38
N HIS A 9 3.35 -18.99 -16.42
CA HIS A 9 3.44 -18.30 -17.71
C HIS A 9 3.12 -19.27 -18.87
N VAL A 10 2.73 -18.69 -19.99
CA VAL A 10 2.63 -19.32 -21.30
C VAL A 10 3.28 -18.44 -22.34
N ILE A 11 3.70 -19.02 -23.45
CA ILE A 11 4.18 -18.26 -24.62
C ILE A 11 3.01 -18.10 -25.58
N LEU A 12 2.81 -16.89 -26.07
CA LEU A 12 1.84 -16.59 -27.11
C LEU A 12 2.54 -16.50 -28.47
N ALA A 13 1.81 -16.83 -29.53
CA ALA A 13 2.22 -16.54 -30.89
C ALA A 13 2.24 -15.01 -31.15
N ASP A 14 2.71 -14.60 -32.31
CA ASP A 14 2.81 -13.18 -32.71
C ASP A 14 1.44 -12.46 -32.78
N ASP A 15 0.33 -13.24 -32.90
CA ASP A 15 -1.03 -12.72 -32.85
C ASP A 15 -1.46 -12.28 -31.42
N MET A 16 -0.65 -12.58 -30.40
CA MET A 16 -0.89 -12.32 -28.98
C MET A 16 -2.15 -12.96 -28.41
N LEU A 17 -2.72 -13.96 -29.09
CA LEU A 17 -3.94 -14.67 -28.74
C LEU A 17 -3.75 -16.18 -28.63
N THR A 18 -2.94 -16.74 -29.53
CA THR A 18 -2.72 -18.20 -29.61
C THR A 18 -1.63 -18.62 -28.63
N ILE A 19 -1.98 -19.55 -27.72
CA ILE A 19 -1.00 -20.16 -26.79
C ILE A 19 -0.19 -21.19 -27.58
N VAL A 20 1.14 -21.09 -27.55
CA VAL A 20 2.06 -21.99 -28.26
C VAL A 20 2.99 -22.78 -27.33
N SER A 21 2.79 -22.69 -26.01
CA SER A 21 3.55 -23.47 -25.03
C SER A 21 2.64 -24.08 -23.97
N GLU A 22 3.09 -25.14 -23.32
CA GLU A 22 2.46 -25.61 -22.09
C GLU A 22 2.69 -24.60 -20.95
N PRO A 23 1.75 -24.50 -19.98
CA PRO A 23 1.94 -23.68 -18.79
C PRO A 23 3.13 -24.16 -17.96
N CYS A 24 4.00 -23.22 -17.59
CA CYS A 24 5.16 -23.46 -16.75
C CYS A 24 5.17 -22.52 -15.54
N HIS A 25 5.67 -22.99 -14.40
CA HIS A 25 5.85 -22.14 -13.23
C HIS A 25 6.97 -21.13 -13.47
N ILE A 26 6.65 -19.84 -13.28
CA ILE A 26 7.63 -18.73 -13.34
C ILE A 26 8.33 -18.55 -11.98
N LEU A 27 7.63 -18.85 -10.88
CA LEU A 27 8.15 -18.91 -9.53
C LEU A 27 8.00 -20.33 -8.96
N PRO A 28 8.81 -20.72 -7.96
CA PRO A 28 8.69 -22.03 -7.33
C PRO A 28 7.31 -22.24 -6.70
N SER A 29 6.64 -23.36 -7.03
CA SER A 29 5.41 -23.80 -6.36
C SER A 29 5.69 -24.31 -4.93
N ARG A 30 6.86 -24.90 -4.72
CA ARG A 30 7.37 -25.32 -3.40
C ARG A 30 8.44 -24.37 -2.94
N VAL A 31 8.11 -23.52 -1.97
CA VAL A 31 8.96 -22.39 -1.56
C VAL A 31 9.98 -22.72 -0.48
N LYS A 32 9.83 -23.86 0.24
CA LYS A 32 10.76 -24.28 1.32
C LYS A 32 12.18 -24.41 0.78
N GLY A 33 13.13 -23.74 1.42
CA GLY A 33 14.54 -23.74 1.01
C GLY A 33 14.86 -22.83 -0.18
N THR A 34 13.88 -22.06 -0.69
CA THR A 34 14.07 -21.06 -1.74
C THR A 34 14.12 -19.65 -1.16
N SER A 35 14.51 -18.66 -1.97
CA SER A 35 14.45 -17.24 -1.58
C SER A 35 13.03 -16.75 -1.26
N PHE A 36 11.99 -17.47 -1.70
CA PHE A 36 10.57 -17.12 -1.53
C PHE A 36 9.94 -17.69 -0.25
N GLU A 37 10.66 -18.45 0.56
CA GLU A 37 10.10 -19.17 1.72
C GLU A 37 9.35 -18.27 2.69
N LYS A 38 9.86 -17.07 2.94
CA LYS A 38 9.25 -16.08 3.84
C LYS A 38 8.24 -15.15 3.16
N HIS A 39 8.22 -15.10 1.83
CA HIS A 39 7.38 -14.22 1.02
C HIS A 39 6.83 -14.97 -0.20
N PRO A 40 6.07 -16.07 0.03
CA PRO A 40 5.54 -16.89 -1.05
C PRO A 40 4.62 -16.08 -1.96
N PHE A 41 4.65 -16.39 -3.24
CA PHE A 41 3.69 -15.84 -4.20
C PHE A 41 2.26 -16.20 -3.80
N PHE A 42 1.35 -15.23 -3.91
CA PHE A 42 -0.08 -15.45 -3.77
C PHE A 42 -0.81 -15.12 -5.08
N GLU A 43 -0.77 -13.87 -5.52
CA GLU A 43 -1.50 -13.41 -6.71
C GLU A 43 -1.02 -12.04 -7.22
N GLY A 44 -1.73 -11.49 -8.23
CA GLY A 44 -1.65 -10.08 -8.63
C GLY A 44 -0.31 -9.70 -9.23
N SER A 45 0.27 -10.58 -10.05
CA SER A 45 1.60 -10.33 -10.62
C SER A 45 1.60 -9.39 -11.82
N SER A 46 2.69 -8.69 -11.97
CA SER A 46 3.06 -7.95 -13.18
C SER A 46 4.58 -8.04 -13.41
N ILE A 47 5.00 -7.86 -14.64
CA ILE A 47 6.42 -7.95 -15.00
C ILE A 47 6.87 -6.65 -15.70
N ARG A 48 8.09 -6.21 -15.38
CA ARG A 48 8.75 -5.08 -16.03
C ARG A 48 10.18 -5.44 -16.40
N LYS A 49 10.60 -5.03 -17.57
CA LYS A 49 12.01 -5.11 -17.98
C LYS A 49 12.67 -3.76 -17.78
N ILE A 50 13.74 -3.72 -17.00
CA ILE A 50 14.52 -2.50 -16.73
C ILE A 50 15.99 -2.82 -17.01
N GLY A 51 16.53 -2.21 -18.03
CA GLY A 51 17.85 -2.60 -18.55
C GLY A 51 17.87 -4.07 -19.02
N SER A 52 18.75 -4.86 -18.44
CA SER A 52 18.86 -6.31 -18.70
C SER A 52 18.10 -7.17 -17.70
N THR A 53 17.43 -6.58 -16.71
CA THR A 53 16.79 -7.30 -15.59
C THR A 53 15.28 -7.27 -15.74
N TYR A 54 14.63 -8.40 -15.49
CA TYR A 54 13.19 -8.52 -15.34
C TYR A 54 12.81 -8.46 -13.87
N TYR A 55 11.84 -7.63 -13.56
CA TYR A 55 11.24 -7.46 -12.24
C TYR A 55 9.84 -8.07 -12.26
N PHE A 56 9.63 -9.10 -11.47
CA PHE A 56 8.34 -9.73 -11.26
C PHE A 56 7.75 -9.20 -9.97
N ILE A 57 6.74 -8.33 -10.08
CA ILE A 57 6.06 -7.71 -8.95
C ILE A 57 4.88 -8.58 -8.57
N TYR A 58 4.67 -8.86 -7.28
CA TYR A 58 3.60 -9.76 -6.85
C TYR A 58 3.12 -9.49 -5.42
N SER A 59 1.88 -9.91 -5.14
CA SER A 59 1.32 -9.99 -3.80
C SER A 59 1.78 -11.27 -3.12
N SER A 60 2.34 -11.17 -1.92
CA SER A 60 2.72 -12.37 -1.16
C SER A 60 1.54 -12.95 -0.38
N SER A 61 1.69 -14.20 0.07
CA SER A 61 0.68 -14.87 0.91
C SER A 61 0.43 -14.21 2.27
N LYS A 62 1.25 -13.24 2.68
CA LYS A 62 0.97 -12.39 3.85
C LYS A 62 -0.15 -11.38 3.60
N GLY A 63 -0.51 -11.15 2.33
CA GLY A 63 -1.61 -10.30 1.90
C GLY A 63 -1.34 -8.80 1.96
N HIS A 64 -0.53 -8.31 2.88
CA HIS A 64 -0.32 -6.87 3.10
C HIS A 64 0.84 -6.27 2.32
N GLU A 65 1.73 -7.08 1.77
CA GLU A 65 2.96 -6.63 1.11
C GLU A 65 2.92 -6.84 -0.41
N LEU A 66 3.48 -5.88 -1.15
CA LEU A 66 3.81 -5.99 -2.55
C LEU A 66 5.30 -6.23 -2.66
N CYS A 67 5.66 -7.40 -3.17
CA CYS A 67 7.03 -7.88 -3.29
C CYS A 67 7.53 -7.81 -4.72
N TYR A 68 8.85 -7.95 -4.89
CA TYR A 68 9.44 -8.16 -6.21
C TYR A 68 10.46 -9.30 -6.19
N ALA A 69 10.64 -9.88 -7.34
CA ALA A 69 11.72 -10.82 -7.65
C ALA A 69 12.41 -10.40 -8.93
N THR A 70 13.67 -10.75 -9.10
CA THR A 70 14.46 -10.35 -10.28
C THR A 70 15.03 -11.57 -10.99
N SER A 71 15.17 -11.45 -12.32
CA SER A 71 15.82 -12.44 -13.18
C SER A 71 16.43 -11.77 -14.42
N PRO A 72 17.50 -12.32 -15.01
CA PRO A 72 17.94 -11.96 -16.36
C PRO A 72 17.04 -12.55 -17.47
N TYR A 73 16.08 -13.41 -17.12
CA TYR A 73 15.17 -14.07 -18.06
C TYR A 73 13.71 -13.66 -17.76
N PRO A 74 12.85 -13.58 -18.78
CA PRO A 74 11.45 -13.19 -18.60
C PRO A 74 10.58 -14.26 -17.93
N ASP A 75 11.00 -15.51 -17.95
CA ASP A 75 10.17 -16.68 -17.74
C ASP A 75 10.68 -17.66 -16.65
N ARG A 76 11.86 -17.42 -16.10
CA ARG A 76 12.49 -18.37 -15.16
C ARG A 76 13.56 -17.72 -14.28
N ALA A 77 14.11 -18.51 -13.36
CA ALA A 77 15.26 -18.18 -12.52
C ALA A 77 15.09 -16.89 -11.69
N PHE A 78 13.85 -16.58 -11.31
CA PHE A 78 13.59 -15.44 -10.43
C PHE A 78 14.08 -15.71 -9.00
N VAL A 79 14.68 -14.69 -8.41
CA VAL A 79 15.13 -14.67 -7.02
C VAL A 79 14.40 -13.53 -6.30
N TYR A 80 13.89 -13.80 -5.11
CA TYR A 80 13.24 -12.78 -4.29
C TYR A 80 14.19 -11.60 -4.04
N GLY A 81 13.74 -10.39 -4.38
CA GLY A 81 14.52 -9.16 -4.23
C GLY A 81 14.16 -8.36 -2.97
N GLY A 82 12.88 -8.37 -2.59
CA GLY A 82 12.43 -7.60 -1.42
C GLY A 82 10.95 -7.28 -1.43
N THR A 83 10.52 -6.58 -0.39
CA THR A 83 9.20 -5.93 -0.30
C THR A 83 9.36 -4.49 -0.77
N ILE A 84 8.51 -4.02 -1.70
CA ILE A 84 8.53 -2.64 -2.19
C ILE A 84 7.74 -1.73 -1.24
N VAL A 85 6.52 -2.13 -0.92
CA VAL A 85 5.62 -1.40 -0.03
C VAL A 85 4.73 -2.39 0.72
N SER A 86 4.29 -2.01 1.90
CA SER A 86 3.39 -2.85 2.71
C SER A 86 2.31 -2.01 3.36
N ASN A 87 1.07 -2.45 3.25
CA ASN A 87 -0.05 -1.80 3.94
C ASN A 87 0.20 -1.74 5.45
N GLY A 88 -0.01 -0.55 6.04
CA GLY A 88 0.26 -0.31 7.45
C GLY A 88 1.74 -0.26 7.80
N ASP A 89 2.61 -0.04 6.81
CA ASP A 89 4.06 0.09 6.96
C ASP A 89 4.72 -1.12 7.66
N VAL A 90 4.14 -2.32 7.50
CA VAL A 90 4.72 -3.54 8.08
C VAL A 90 6.07 -3.85 7.39
N GLY A 91 7.10 -4.11 8.19
CA GLY A 91 8.47 -4.31 7.72
C GLY A 91 9.28 -3.03 7.60
N TYR A 92 8.67 -1.90 7.25
CA TYR A 92 9.37 -0.63 7.14
C TYR A 92 9.96 -0.22 8.49
N GLN A 93 11.27 0.06 8.50
CA GLN A 93 12.04 0.36 9.72
C GLN A 93 11.83 -0.68 10.86
N GLY A 94 11.64 -1.95 10.49
CA GLY A 94 11.47 -3.05 11.46
C GLY A 94 10.09 -3.13 12.12
N ARG A 95 9.07 -2.44 11.61
CA ARG A 95 7.70 -2.50 12.14
C ARG A 95 7.12 -3.90 12.02
N ARG A 96 6.66 -4.43 13.14
CA ARG A 96 6.07 -5.78 13.20
C ARG A 96 4.61 -5.76 12.73
N GLU A 97 4.09 -6.88 12.29
CA GLU A 97 2.69 -7.01 11.86
C GLU A 97 1.68 -6.56 12.91
N ARG A 98 1.92 -6.82 14.20
CA ARG A 98 1.04 -6.38 15.28
C ARG A 98 0.98 -4.87 15.47
N ASP A 99 2.01 -4.16 15.01
CA ASP A 99 2.19 -2.71 15.17
C ASP A 99 1.80 -1.96 13.88
N ARG A 100 1.01 -2.59 13.01
CA ARG A 100 0.55 -2.03 11.73
C ARG A 100 -0.26 -0.76 11.89
N LEU A 101 -0.06 0.19 11.01
CA LEU A 101 -0.66 1.53 11.05
C LEU A 101 -1.93 1.68 10.18
N ASN A 102 -2.43 0.59 9.62
CA ASN A 102 -3.70 0.49 8.91
C ASN A 102 -4.30 -0.90 9.14
N ALA A 103 -5.59 -1.07 8.90
CA ALA A 103 -6.09 -2.40 8.62
C ALA A 103 -5.43 -2.90 7.33
N THR A 104 -4.91 -4.12 7.35
CA THR A 104 -4.27 -4.75 6.19
C THR A 104 -5.23 -5.74 5.54
N GLY A 105 -4.96 -6.10 4.30
CA GLY A 105 -5.68 -7.09 3.53
C GLY A 105 -4.83 -7.44 2.31
N THR A 106 -5.44 -7.75 1.17
CA THR A 106 -4.71 -7.93 -0.09
C THR A 106 -4.04 -6.63 -0.54
N ASN A 107 -2.93 -6.75 -1.25
CA ASN A 107 -2.20 -5.64 -1.83
C ASN A 107 -1.72 -6.03 -3.23
N HIS A 108 -2.32 -5.46 -4.26
CA HIS A 108 -1.95 -5.69 -5.66
C HIS A 108 -1.38 -4.42 -6.26
N GLY A 109 -0.49 -4.57 -7.22
CA GLY A 109 0.09 -3.40 -7.86
C GLY A 109 1.20 -3.71 -8.85
N SER A 110 1.90 -2.67 -9.23
CA SER A 110 3.02 -2.72 -10.17
C SER A 110 3.94 -1.52 -9.96
N ILE A 111 5.04 -1.49 -10.68
CA ILE A 111 5.91 -0.31 -10.77
C ILE A 111 5.83 0.29 -12.17
N GLU A 112 5.95 1.60 -12.26
CA GLU A 112 5.96 2.32 -13.55
C GLU A 112 6.80 3.59 -13.46
N ARG A 113 7.36 4.02 -14.60
CA ARG A 113 8.17 5.23 -14.68
C ARG A 113 7.37 6.37 -15.29
N ILE A 114 7.18 7.45 -14.53
CA ILE A 114 6.45 8.65 -14.97
C ILE A 114 7.38 9.85 -14.89
N ASN A 115 7.55 10.55 -15.99
CA ASN A 115 8.41 11.75 -16.07
C ASN A 115 9.81 11.56 -15.49
N GLY A 116 10.40 10.38 -15.70
CA GLY A 116 11.74 10.06 -15.23
C GLY A 116 11.85 9.48 -13.83
N GLN A 117 10.80 9.55 -13.02
CA GLN A 117 10.72 9.02 -11.67
C GLN A 117 10.01 7.66 -11.66
N TRP A 118 10.52 6.68 -10.90
CA TRP A 118 9.84 5.41 -10.67
C TRP A 118 8.85 5.52 -9.52
N TYR A 119 7.70 4.87 -9.70
CA TYR A 119 6.63 4.77 -8.70
C TYR A 119 6.19 3.34 -8.54
N VAL A 120 5.80 2.96 -7.32
CA VAL A 120 4.97 1.80 -7.05
C VAL A 120 3.52 2.24 -6.96
N PHE A 121 2.65 1.57 -7.72
CA PHE A 121 1.19 1.69 -7.63
C PHE A 121 0.66 0.48 -6.90
N TYR A 122 -0.17 0.70 -5.91
CA TYR A 122 -0.72 -0.35 -5.09
C TYR A 122 -2.11 0.05 -4.57
N HIS A 123 -2.73 -0.75 -3.71
CA HIS A 123 -3.99 -0.38 -3.10
C HIS A 123 -4.02 -0.70 -1.60
N ARG A 124 -4.94 -0.04 -0.89
CA ARG A 124 -5.33 -0.40 0.47
C ARG A 124 -6.83 -0.66 0.56
N ASN A 125 -7.25 -1.39 1.59
CA ASN A 125 -8.66 -1.68 1.82
C ASN A 125 -9.37 -0.47 2.44
N THR A 126 -10.63 -0.26 2.02
CA THR A 126 -11.55 0.73 2.57
C THR A 126 -12.84 0.06 3.03
N HIS A 127 -13.76 0.80 3.66
CA HIS A 127 -15.07 0.29 4.10
C HIS A 127 -15.00 -0.93 5.04
N LYS A 128 -13.86 -1.20 5.67
CA LYS A 128 -13.58 -2.41 6.45
C LYS A 128 -13.80 -3.70 5.63
N SER A 129 -13.61 -3.66 4.33
CA SER A 129 -13.99 -4.70 3.39
C SER A 129 -12.80 -5.17 2.56
N ALA A 130 -12.75 -6.48 2.29
CA ALA A 130 -11.83 -7.06 1.31
C ALA A 130 -12.12 -6.62 -0.13
N TYR A 131 -13.34 -6.17 -0.41
CA TYR A 131 -13.84 -5.87 -1.75
C TYR A 131 -13.83 -4.38 -2.10
N SER A 132 -13.55 -3.49 -1.14
CA SER A 132 -13.47 -2.06 -1.36
C SER A 132 -12.02 -1.60 -1.20
N ARG A 133 -11.51 -0.90 -2.21
CA ARG A 133 -10.08 -0.58 -2.33
C ARG A 133 -9.88 0.86 -2.79
N GLN A 134 -8.81 1.48 -2.31
CA GLN A 134 -8.34 2.79 -2.75
C GLN A 134 -6.95 2.64 -3.37
N ALA A 135 -6.73 3.22 -4.54
CA ALA A 135 -5.42 3.30 -5.16
C ALA A 135 -4.47 4.19 -4.35
N CYS A 136 -3.23 3.76 -4.27
CA CYS A 136 -2.12 4.46 -3.64
C CYS A 136 -0.91 4.44 -4.57
N ALA A 137 -0.01 5.41 -4.41
CA ALA A 137 1.25 5.44 -5.13
C ALA A 137 2.35 6.06 -4.25
N GLU A 138 3.56 5.52 -4.37
CA GLU A 138 4.75 6.05 -3.71
C GLU A 138 5.89 6.15 -4.72
N SER A 139 6.73 7.17 -4.58
CA SER A 139 7.99 7.21 -5.32
C SER A 139 8.94 6.12 -4.80
N ILE A 140 9.64 5.47 -5.71
CA ILE A 140 10.64 4.46 -5.40
C ILE A 140 11.94 4.77 -6.11
N GLU A 141 13.03 4.25 -5.55
CA GLU A 141 14.34 4.24 -6.20
C GLU A 141 14.71 2.81 -6.58
N ILE A 142 15.34 2.67 -7.73
CA ILE A 142 16.00 1.43 -8.14
C ILE A 142 17.49 1.71 -8.08
N TRP A 143 18.17 1.07 -7.15
CA TRP A 143 19.60 1.30 -6.94
C TRP A 143 20.45 0.68 -8.05
N SER A 144 21.71 1.04 -8.10
CA SER A 144 22.63 0.59 -9.16
C SER A 144 22.85 -0.93 -9.19
N ASP A 145 22.62 -1.62 -8.07
CA ASP A 145 22.63 -3.07 -7.97
C ASP A 145 21.29 -3.72 -8.37
N GLY A 146 20.30 -2.92 -8.76
CA GLY A 146 18.96 -3.35 -9.14
C GLY A 146 18.00 -3.56 -7.96
N SER A 147 18.43 -3.32 -6.73
CA SER A 147 17.54 -3.45 -5.57
C SER A 147 16.58 -2.28 -5.45
N ILE A 148 15.39 -2.55 -4.88
CA ILE A 148 14.35 -1.56 -4.56
C ILE A 148 14.15 -1.59 -3.05
N PRO A 149 14.58 -0.54 -2.31
CA PRO A 149 14.34 -0.47 -0.88
C PRO A 149 12.85 -0.34 -0.58
N GLN A 150 12.41 -0.92 0.53
CA GLN A 150 11.02 -0.76 0.96
C GLN A 150 10.74 0.71 1.29
N VAL A 151 9.63 1.22 0.74
CA VAL A 151 9.12 2.56 1.03
C VAL A 151 7.97 2.52 2.04
N GLU A 152 7.79 3.63 2.75
CA GLU A 152 6.62 3.83 3.61
C GLU A 152 5.40 4.28 2.81
N MET A 153 4.22 4.18 3.41
CA MET A 153 3.00 4.80 2.90
C MET A 153 3.03 6.31 3.18
N THR A 154 2.78 7.11 2.14
CA THR A 154 2.69 8.58 2.25
C THR A 154 1.35 9.10 1.73
N SER A 155 1.10 10.39 1.90
CA SER A 155 -0.06 11.08 1.35
C SER A 155 0.25 11.78 0.01
N GLN A 156 1.47 11.65 -0.51
CA GLN A 156 1.97 12.38 -1.65
C GLN A 156 1.46 11.85 -3.00
N GLY A 157 1.20 10.55 -3.09
CA GLY A 157 0.84 9.90 -4.36
C GLY A 157 1.97 10.02 -5.40
N ILE A 158 1.64 10.41 -6.61
CA ILE A 158 2.62 10.67 -7.69
C ILE A 158 3.19 12.11 -7.64
N GLY A 159 2.80 12.89 -6.62
CA GLY A 159 3.28 14.24 -6.42
C GLY A 159 4.57 14.32 -5.61
N ARG A 160 4.92 15.53 -5.29
CA ARG A 160 5.92 15.87 -4.26
C ARG A 160 5.20 16.07 -2.93
N SER A 161 5.85 16.74 -1.97
CA SER A 161 5.23 17.14 -0.71
C SER A 161 3.93 17.91 -0.94
N LEU A 162 2.99 17.76 -0.01
CA LEU A 162 1.70 18.45 -0.04
C LEU A 162 1.91 19.94 0.27
N GLU A 163 1.29 20.80 -0.52
CA GLU A 163 1.34 22.25 -0.33
C GLU A 163 0.42 22.67 0.83
N ALA A 164 0.90 23.60 1.68
CA ALA A 164 0.17 24.00 2.88
C ALA A 164 -1.10 24.83 2.60
N ASP A 165 -1.18 25.49 1.46
CA ASP A 165 -2.27 26.41 1.09
C ASP A 165 -3.41 25.74 0.33
N ARG A 166 -3.40 24.42 0.23
CA ARG A 166 -4.41 23.63 -0.49
C ARG A 166 -5.36 22.89 0.43
N SER A 167 -6.51 22.55 -0.12
CA SER A 167 -7.48 21.65 0.50
C SER A 167 -7.31 20.23 -0.03
N TYR A 168 -7.31 19.26 0.87
CA TYR A 168 -7.14 17.85 0.54
C TYR A 168 -8.31 17.02 1.09
N PRO A 169 -8.73 15.95 0.38
CA PRO A 169 -9.64 14.98 0.96
C PRO A 169 -9.04 14.32 2.19
N ALA A 170 -9.81 14.15 3.25
CA ALA A 170 -9.34 13.47 4.45
C ALA A 170 -8.84 12.03 4.16
N SER A 171 -9.34 11.42 3.10
CA SER A 171 -9.00 10.06 2.66
C SER A 171 -7.58 9.91 2.11
N ILE A 172 -6.82 10.99 1.89
CA ILE A 172 -5.40 10.86 1.51
C ILE A 172 -4.49 10.53 2.70
N CYS A 173 -5.05 10.42 3.92
CA CYS A 173 -4.27 9.97 5.08
C CYS A 173 -3.53 8.68 4.74
N CYS A 174 -2.22 8.64 4.96
CA CYS A 174 -1.43 7.45 4.65
C CYS A 174 -1.58 6.37 5.73
N ASN A 175 -1.69 6.75 7.00
CA ASN A 175 -1.95 5.82 8.08
C ASN A 175 -3.24 6.20 8.83
N LEU A 176 -4.01 5.17 9.19
CA LEU A 176 -5.30 5.31 9.85
C LEU A 176 -5.51 4.15 10.82
N TYR A 177 -5.34 4.41 12.12
CA TYR A 177 -5.34 3.35 13.11
C TYR A 177 -5.86 3.77 14.49
N SER A 178 -6.29 2.77 15.27
CA SER A 178 -6.57 2.89 16.69
C SER A 178 -6.25 1.55 17.36
N GLY A 179 -5.30 1.53 18.30
CA GLY A 179 -4.86 0.29 18.93
C GLY A 179 -4.38 -0.77 17.92
N LEU A 180 -4.72 -2.03 18.16
CA LEU A 180 -4.35 -3.15 17.29
C LEU A 180 -5.26 -3.21 16.06
N MET A 181 -4.70 -2.92 14.90
CA MET A 181 -5.41 -3.00 13.62
C MET A 181 -5.46 -4.45 13.09
N PRO A 182 -6.60 -4.89 12.55
CA PRO A 182 -6.74 -6.25 12.05
C PRO A 182 -6.15 -6.43 10.64
N HIS A 183 -5.94 -7.70 10.27
CA HIS A 183 -5.89 -8.13 8.89
C HIS A 183 -7.30 -8.44 8.41
N ILE A 184 -7.69 -7.88 7.25
CA ILE A 184 -8.98 -8.13 6.61
C ILE A 184 -8.82 -9.37 5.74
N GLY A 185 -9.41 -10.47 6.20
CA GLY A 185 -9.57 -11.67 5.37
C GLY A 185 -10.70 -11.47 4.35
N ASN A 186 -11.50 -12.51 4.11
CA ASN A 186 -12.67 -12.42 3.23
C ASN A 186 -13.83 -11.69 3.91
N GLY A 187 -14.53 -10.84 3.16
CA GLY A 187 -15.76 -10.18 3.60
C GLY A 187 -15.56 -8.82 4.27
N VAL A 188 -16.38 -8.52 5.27
CA VAL A 188 -16.43 -7.24 5.98
C VAL A 188 -16.16 -7.44 7.47
N ILE A 189 -15.30 -6.63 8.04
CA ILE A 189 -15.00 -6.65 9.48
C ILE A 189 -16.08 -5.93 10.27
N LYS A 190 -16.67 -6.63 11.25
CA LYS A 190 -17.64 -6.04 12.19
C LYS A 190 -16.98 -5.24 13.32
N LYS A 191 -15.68 -5.45 13.58
CA LYS A 191 -14.94 -4.78 14.65
C LYS A 191 -14.97 -3.26 14.47
N SER A 192 -15.07 -2.52 15.57
CA SER A 192 -14.95 -1.06 15.59
C SER A 192 -13.49 -0.67 15.38
N ILE A 193 -13.17 -0.18 14.19
CA ILE A 193 -11.87 0.35 13.78
C ILE A 193 -12.10 1.60 12.93
N PRO A 194 -11.14 2.52 12.83
CA PRO A 194 -11.23 3.61 11.87
C PRO A 194 -11.10 3.08 10.43
N PHE A 195 -11.78 3.72 9.50
CA PHE A 195 -11.76 3.32 8.08
C PHE A 195 -12.13 4.49 7.17
N ILE A 196 -11.81 4.35 5.89
CA ILE A 196 -12.29 5.26 4.84
C ILE A 196 -13.63 4.75 4.35
N ALA A 197 -14.61 5.65 4.26
CA ALA A 197 -15.95 5.39 3.73
C ALA A 197 -16.30 6.42 2.66
N GLU A 198 -17.50 6.34 2.14
CA GLU A 198 -18.08 7.33 1.24
C GLU A 198 -19.40 7.86 1.83
N GLU A 199 -19.59 9.16 1.79
CA GLU A 199 -20.84 9.85 2.14
C GLU A 199 -21.08 10.99 1.14
N ASP A 200 -22.24 11.03 0.52
CA ASP A 200 -22.65 12.04 -0.47
C ASP A 200 -21.62 12.22 -1.62
N GLY A 201 -21.11 11.12 -2.16
CA GLY A 201 -20.14 11.11 -3.25
C GLY A 201 -18.74 11.60 -2.85
N ARG A 202 -18.45 11.72 -1.56
CA ARG A 202 -17.15 12.14 -1.02
C ARG A 202 -16.55 11.07 -0.15
N GLN A 203 -15.26 10.82 -0.33
CA GLN A 203 -14.54 9.97 0.59
C GLN A 203 -14.33 10.68 1.93
N ILE A 204 -14.68 9.99 3.00
CA ILE A 204 -14.56 10.46 4.38
C ILE A 204 -13.73 9.49 5.23
N VAL A 205 -13.18 10.00 6.31
CA VAL A 205 -12.55 9.18 7.34
C VAL A 205 -13.52 9.01 8.50
N VAL A 206 -13.91 7.77 8.76
CA VAL A 206 -14.69 7.41 9.94
C VAL A 206 -13.74 7.09 11.09
N ALA A 207 -13.70 7.96 12.08
CA ALA A 207 -12.87 7.80 13.26
C ALA A 207 -13.61 7.04 14.37
N THR A 208 -12.86 6.31 15.15
CA THR A 208 -13.29 5.66 16.39
C THR A 208 -12.54 6.25 17.58
N ASN A 209 -12.76 5.73 18.79
CA ASN A 209 -12.02 6.23 19.95
C ASN A 209 -10.49 6.04 19.78
N LYS A 210 -9.72 7.05 20.14
CA LYS A 210 -8.25 7.09 20.03
C LYS A 210 -7.71 6.87 18.62
N THR A 211 -8.48 7.24 17.59
CA THR A 211 -7.99 7.16 16.19
C THR A 211 -6.85 8.13 15.97
N ARG A 212 -5.82 7.64 15.31
CA ARG A 212 -4.76 8.46 14.69
C ARG A 212 -4.96 8.47 13.17
N ILE A 213 -4.96 9.68 12.63
CA ILE A 213 -5.07 9.96 11.20
C ILE A 213 -3.78 10.67 10.82
N VAL A 214 -2.94 10.06 9.98
CA VAL A 214 -1.61 10.55 9.67
C VAL A 214 -1.53 10.98 8.22
N TYR A 215 -0.97 12.14 7.99
CA TYR A 215 -0.67 12.69 6.68
C TYR A 215 0.83 12.95 6.56
N LYS A 216 1.46 12.61 5.45
CA LYS A 216 2.89 12.78 5.14
C LYS A 216 2.99 13.13 3.65
N TYR A 217 3.82 13.97 3.26
CA TYR A 217 4.59 15.03 3.88
C TYR A 217 4.04 16.35 3.40
N PHE A 218 4.02 17.35 4.25
CA PHE A 218 3.71 18.74 3.87
C PHE A 218 4.99 19.53 3.68
N ASP A 219 4.97 20.42 2.67
CA ASP A 219 5.98 21.45 2.51
C ASP A 219 5.55 22.68 3.32
N LEU A 220 6.14 22.84 4.49
CA LEU A 220 5.84 23.91 5.43
C LEU A 220 7.08 24.79 5.58
N ALA A 221 6.98 26.04 5.16
CA ALA A 221 7.98 27.06 5.51
C ALA A 221 7.84 27.43 7.00
N ASP A 222 8.82 28.11 7.55
CA ASP A 222 8.71 28.68 8.89
C ASP A 222 7.58 29.72 8.92
N GLY A 223 6.70 29.62 9.92
CA GLY A 223 5.56 30.51 10.04
C GLY A 223 4.40 29.96 10.85
N GLU A 224 3.33 30.74 10.91
CA GLU A 224 2.07 30.34 11.53
C GLU A 224 1.09 29.83 10.47
N TYR A 225 0.38 28.74 10.78
CA TYR A 225 -0.59 28.12 9.90
C TYR A 225 -1.95 27.97 10.58
N ILE A 226 -3.01 28.12 9.80
CA ILE A 226 -4.37 27.81 10.21
C ILE A 226 -4.78 26.48 9.57
N LEU A 227 -4.98 25.45 10.40
CA LEU A 227 -5.54 24.18 9.94
C LEU A 227 -7.08 24.23 10.03
N THR A 228 -7.72 24.16 8.87
CA THR A 228 -9.19 24.06 8.77
C THR A 228 -9.58 22.61 8.46
N MET A 229 -10.41 22.02 9.30
CA MET A 229 -10.95 20.67 9.10
C MET A 229 -12.48 20.71 9.08
N ARG A 230 -13.08 20.04 8.09
CA ARG A 230 -14.52 19.79 8.07
C ARG A 230 -14.80 18.46 8.78
N CYS A 231 -15.50 18.53 9.90
CA CYS A 231 -15.79 17.37 10.75
C CYS A 231 -17.25 17.36 11.19
N LYS A 232 -17.80 16.16 11.30
CA LYS A 232 -19.10 15.94 11.91
C LYS A 232 -18.92 14.93 13.04
N SER A 233 -19.60 15.12 14.16
CA SER A 233 -19.53 14.20 15.29
C SER A 233 -20.90 13.68 15.67
N GLY A 234 -21.00 12.37 15.83
CA GLY A 234 -22.18 11.71 16.44
C GLY A 234 -22.14 11.68 17.98
N GLY A 235 -21.14 12.27 18.62
CA GLY A 235 -20.92 12.24 20.07
C GLY A 235 -20.02 13.33 20.60
N SER A 236 -19.58 13.21 21.84
CA SER A 236 -18.59 14.10 22.48
C SER A 236 -17.17 13.58 22.17
N GLY A 237 -16.49 14.17 21.24
CA GLY A 237 -15.11 13.84 20.92
C GLY A 237 -14.18 15.04 21.15
N LYS A 238 -12.87 14.78 21.18
CA LYS A 238 -11.81 15.79 21.15
C LYS A 238 -10.91 15.47 19.96
N LEU A 239 -10.63 16.47 19.14
CA LEU A 239 -9.59 16.42 18.11
C LEU A 239 -8.34 17.07 18.66
N SER A 240 -7.21 16.47 18.40
CA SER A 240 -5.89 17.04 18.71
C SER A 240 -5.01 16.95 17.47
N VAL A 241 -4.23 17.97 17.21
CA VAL A 241 -3.28 18.05 16.11
C VAL A 241 -1.88 17.95 16.67
N GLN A 242 -1.04 17.15 16.03
CA GLN A 242 0.36 16.94 16.37
C GLN A 242 1.21 17.05 15.11
N THR A 243 2.42 17.58 15.24
CA THR A 243 3.45 17.50 14.21
C THR A 243 4.52 16.51 14.68
N GLY A 244 4.84 15.54 13.83
CA GLY A 244 5.78 14.49 14.23
C GLY A 244 5.29 13.67 15.42
N LEU A 245 6.18 13.41 16.37
CA LEU A 245 5.90 12.66 17.62
C LEU A 245 5.65 13.57 18.83
N ASP A 246 5.62 14.88 18.63
CA ASP A 246 5.54 15.89 19.68
C ASP A 246 4.16 15.93 20.35
N GLU A 247 4.02 16.75 21.39
CA GLU A 247 2.76 16.99 22.08
C GLU A 247 1.74 17.65 21.14
N ALA A 248 0.46 17.54 21.50
CA ALA A 248 -0.62 18.15 20.72
C ALA A 248 -0.48 19.68 20.69
N ILE A 249 -0.30 20.23 19.50
CA ILE A 249 -0.16 21.69 19.30
C ILE A 249 -1.50 22.42 19.31
N ALA A 250 -2.60 21.74 19.03
CA ALA A 250 -3.95 22.29 19.08
C ALA A 250 -4.99 21.21 19.41
N SER A 251 -6.12 21.62 19.96
CA SER A 251 -7.24 20.72 20.20
C SER A 251 -8.57 21.43 20.15
N THR A 252 -9.59 20.76 19.63
CA THR A 252 -10.96 21.27 19.53
C THR A 252 -11.99 20.16 19.64
N LYS A 253 -13.26 20.54 19.81
CA LYS A 253 -14.40 19.62 19.72
C LYS A 253 -15.04 19.79 18.35
N PRO A 254 -15.32 18.71 17.61
CA PRO A 254 -16.02 18.81 16.33
C PRO A 254 -17.48 19.25 16.53
N SER A 255 -18.04 19.90 15.50
CA SER A 255 -19.46 20.22 15.48
C SER A 255 -20.31 18.97 15.25
N LYS A 256 -21.64 19.04 15.51
CA LYS A 256 -22.59 17.94 15.24
C LYS A 256 -23.04 17.87 13.78
N THR A 257 -22.80 18.92 13.02
CA THR A 257 -23.17 19.04 11.60
C THR A 257 -21.97 19.43 10.76
N TRP A 258 -22.02 19.13 9.48
CA TRP A 258 -21.01 19.58 8.50
C TRP A 258 -20.98 21.11 8.38
#